data_40e5bd3d4cd96e87385ca7d82061f6e5
#
_entry.id   40e5bd3d4cd96e87385ca7d82061f6e5
#
_cell.length_a   1.000
_cell.length_b   1.000
_cell.length_c   1.000
_cell.angle_alpha   90.00
_cell.angle_beta   90.00
_cell.angle_gamma   90.00
#
_symmetry.space_group_name_H-M   'P 1'
#
loop_
_entity.id
_entity.type
_entity.pdbx_description
1 polymer ?
#
loop_
_entity_poly.entity_id
_entity_poly.type
_entity_poly.pdbx_seq_one_letter_code
_entity_poly.pdbx_strand_id
1 'polypeptide(L)'
;MSQPITLEDVLSKNETELLAQLSEKELARLYWKFRGLAKTLERDTAFWNSTNENLKVAYETLDEKERELAAAYHIIRDDLEVAQSVQSALLPRMFATMASELELGVYHKQLTEVGGDYFDYFRTASDRYAIGVFDISGHGVSSALVMAYLKAQFMTIMERLENPAEIVEWVNRASYEFLREVRKYATVNFVTFEESTLHYVCGGGYGLLLGADGQEHIFEKKNHFLGLRQKPYLEEQLPFVVGDLLVLYTDGMVEAQNLEGKDYSVA
;
A
#
# COMPACT_ATOMS: atom_id res chain seq x y z
N MET A 1 -56.52 -49.00 -38.97
CA MET A 1 -55.82 -48.02 -38.14
C MET A 1 -54.45 -48.56 -37.83
N SER A 2 -53.44 -48.08 -38.51
CA SER A 2 -52.05 -48.48 -38.24
C SER A 2 -51.58 -47.84 -36.90
N GLN A 3 -50.98 -48.60 -36.04
CA GLN A 3 -50.39 -48.10 -34.78
C GLN A 3 -49.29 -47.04 -35.08
N PRO A 4 -49.11 -46.03 -34.27
CA PRO A 4 -48.06 -45.04 -34.48
C PRO A 4 -46.72 -45.74 -34.35
N ILE A 5 -45.80 -45.51 -35.29
CA ILE A 5 -44.43 -46.01 -35.27
C ILE A 5 -43.68 -45.36 -34.08
N THR A 6 -43.13 -46.18 -33.18
CA THR A 6 -42.35 -45.74 -32.02
C THR A 6 -40.87 -45.55 -32.38
N LEU A 7 -40.12 -44.88 -31.52
CA LEU A 7 -38.67 -44.68 -31.69
C LEU A 7 -37.89 -46.01 -31.70
N GLU A 8 -38.38 -47.00 -30.97
CA GLU A 8 -37.83 -48.37 -30.95
C GLU A 8 -38.07 -49.11 -32.27
N ASP A 9 -39.21 -48.87 -32.96
CA ASP A 9 -39.50 -49.45 -34.30
C ASP A 9 -38.56 -48.88 -35.35
N VAL A 10 -38.11 -47.58 -35.18
CA VAL A 10 -37.17 -46.90 -36.07
C VAL A 10 -35.77 -47.46 -35.91
N LEU A 11 -35.35 -47.78 -34.64
CA LEU A 11 -34.04 -48.34 -34.36
C LEU A 11 -33.85 -49.78 -34.63
N SER A 12 -34.95 -50.57 -34.82
CA SER A 12 -34.94 -52.00 -34.94
C SER A 12 -35.16 -52.51 -36.39
N LYS A 13 -35.60 -51.64 -37.32
CA LYS A 13 -35.93 -52.06 -38.74
C LYS A 13 -35.05 -51.29 -39.71
N ASN A 14 -34.73 -52.03 -40.86
CA ASN A 14 -34.04 -51.41 -41.98
C ASN A 14 -34.86 -50.21 -42.51
N GLU A 15 -34.25 -49.06 -42.70
CA GLU A 15 -34.88 -47.77 -43.10
C GLU A 15 -35.78 -47.91 -44.30
N THR A 16 -35.42 -48.84 -45.26
CA THR A 16 -36.16 -49.10 -46.47
C THR A 16 -37.50 -49.81 -46.21
N GLU A 17 -37.59 -50.74 -45.27
CA GLU A 17 -38.84 -51.41 -44.88
C GLU A 17 -39.81 -50.51 -44.11
N LEU A 18 -39.27 -49.59 -43.28
CA LEU A 18 -40.09 -48.65 -42.60
C LEU A 18 -40.74 -47.62 -43.55
N LEU A 19 -39.96 -47.10 -44.49
CA LEU A 19 -40.46 -46.15 -45.49
C LEU A 19 -41.55 -46.72 -46.37
N ALA A 20 -41.45 -48.06 -46.73
CA ALA A 20 -42.45 -48.78 -47.56
C ALA A 20 -43.81 -49.00 -46.87
N GLN A 21 -43.88 -48.84 -45.53
CA GLN A 21 -45.12 -49.01 -44.76
C GLN A 21 -45.85 -47.69 -44.51
N LEU A 22 -45.26 -46.54 -44.87
CA LEU A 22 -45.86 -45.21 -44.67
C LEU A 22 -46.76 -44.84 -45.87
N SER A 23 -47.92 -44.24 -45.56
CA SER A 23 -48.76 -43.63 -46.58
C SER A 23 -48.09 -42.33 -47.13
N GLU A 24 -48.44 -41.91 -48.33
CA GLU A 24 -47.94 -40.62 -48.91
C GLU A 24 -48.13 -39.43 -48.01
N LYS A 25 -49.17 -39.40 -47.21
CA LYS A 25 -49.45 -38.34 -46.25
C LYS A 25 -48.49 -38.34 -45.08
N GLU A 26 -48.08 -39.53 -44.65
CA GLU A 26 -47.10 -39.67 -43.53
C GLU A 26 -45.68 -39.37 -44.02
N LEU A 27 -45.32 -39.77 -45.18
CA LEU A 27 -44.07 -39.43 -45.86
C LEU A 27 -43.95 -37.90 -46.06
N ALA A 28 -44.96 -37.23 -46.52
CA ALA A 28 -44.99 -35.79 -46.67
C ALA A 28 -44.84 -35.08 -45.34
N ARG A 29 -45.49 -35.59 -44.29
CA ARG A 29 -45.36 -35.03 -42.91
C ARG A 29 -43.95 -35.20 -42.34
N LEU A 30 -43.32 -36.33 -42.54
CA LEU A 30 -41.94 -36.62 -42.16
C LEU A 30 -40.95 -35.75 -42.94
N TYR A 31 -41.12 -35.61 -44.25
CA TYR A 31 -40.30 -34.73 -45.09
C TYR A 31 -40.29 -33.26 -44.57
N TRP A 32 -41.47 -32.72 -44.26
CA TRP A 32 -41.57 -31.38 -43.78
C TRP A 32 -41.00 -31.21 -42.37
N LYS A 33 -41.12 -32.24 -41.51
CA LYS A 33 -40.48 -32.26 -40.20
C LYS A 33 -38.96 -32.26 -40.29
N PHE A 34 -38.39 -33.17 -41.10
CA PHE A 34 -36.95 -33.26 -41.31
C PHE A 34 -36.39 -32.01 -41.97
N ARG A 35 -37.09 -31.41 -42.91
CA ARG A 35 -36.69 -30.15 -43.54
C ARG A 35 -36.69 -28.99 -42.55
N GLY A 36 -37.65 -28.96 -41.63
CA GLY A 36 -37.67 -27.98 -40.53
C GLY A 36 -36.51 -28.16 -39.57
N LEU A 37 -36.23 -29.43 -39.20
CA LEU A 37 -35.12 -29.76 -38.33
C LEU A 37 -33.76 -29.42 -38.95
N ALA A 38 -33.57 -29.73 -40.24
CA ALA A 38 -32.36 -29.38 -40.98
C ALA A 38 -32.09 -27.89 -41.03
N LYS A 39 -33.13 -27.08 -41.32
CA LYS A 39 -33.00 -25.61 -41.25
C LYS A 39 -32.65 -25.08 -39.87
N THR A 40 -33.20 -25.66 -38.81
CA THR A 40 -32.86 -25.28 -37.44
C THR A 40 -31.42 -25.64 -37.13
N LEU A 41 -30.98 -26.83 -37.49
CA LEU A 41 -29.62 -27.29 -37.29
C LEU A 41 -28.59 -26.44 -38.07
N GLU A 42 -28.89 -26.08 -39.32
CA GLU A 42 -28.05 -25.19 -40.13
C GLU A 42 -27.90 -23.81 -39.46
N ARG A 43 -29.00 -23.23 -38.96
CA ARG A 43 -29.00 -21.95 -38.25
C ARG A 43 -28.20 -22.01 -36.93
N ASP A 44 -28.42 -23.07 -36.14
CA ASP A 44 -27.76 -23.27 -34.89
C ASP A 44 -26.26 -23.51 -35.09
N THR A 45 -25.87 -24.29 -36.13
CA THR A 45 -24.45 -24.46 -36.49
C THR A 45 -23.80 -23.14 -36.91
N ALA A 46 -24.47 -22.33 -37.73
CA ALA A 46 -23.97 -21.03 -38.14
C ALA A 46 -23.82 -20.07 -36.92
N PHE A 47 -24.77 -20.10 -36.00
CA PHE A 47 -24.70 -19.34 -34.73
C PHE A 47 -23.48 -19.77 -33.87
N TRP A 48 -23.32 -21.09 -33.69
CA TRP A 48 -22.19 -21.61 -32.91
C TRP A 48 -20.84 -21.30 -33.54
N ASN A 49 -20.72 -21.40 -34.87
CA ASN A 49 -19.49 -21.06 -35.59
C ASN A 49 -19.16 -19.58 -35.42
N SER A 50 -20.14 -18.68 -35.57
CA SER A 50 -19.95 -17.26 -35.35
C SER A 50 -19.58 -16.94 -33.91
N THR A 51 -20.21 -17.60 -32.94
CA THR A 51 -19.91 -17.41 -31.50
C THR A 51 -18.49 -17.88 -31.16
N ASN A 52 -18.08 -19.03 -31.70
CA ASN A 52 -16.72 -19.57 -31.51
C ASN A 52 -15.66 -18.64 -32.13
N GLU A 53 -15.91 -18.07 -33.30
CA GLU A 53 -14.98 -17.11 -33.92
C GLU A 53 -14.86 -15.83 -33.08
N ASN A 54 -15.98 -15.28 -32.61
CA ASN A 54 -15.97 -14.12 -31.72
C ASN A 54 -15.25 -14.42 -30.40
N LEU A 55 -15.45 -15.61 -29.86
CA LEU A 55 -14.78 -16.04 -28.62
C LEU A 55 -13.26 -16.17 -28.83
N LYS A 56 -12.84 -16.73 -29.96
CA LYS A 56 -11.42 -16.82 -30.32
C LYS A 56 -10.77 -15.43 -30.40
N VAL A 57 -11.40 -14.49 -31.11
CA VAL A 57 -10.92 -13.10 -31.20
C VAL A 57 -10.85 -12.45 -29.83
N ALA A 58 -11.85 -12.69 -28.95
CA ALA A 58 -11.85 -12.16 -27.59
C ALA A 58 -10.69 -12.72 -26.75
N TYR A 59 -10.39 -14.01 -26.86
CA TYR A 59 -9.24 -14.63 -26.18
C TYR A 59 -7.90 -14.09 -26.69
N GLU A 60 -7.74 -13.93 -27.99
CA GLU A 60 -6.51 -13.36 -28.58
C GLU A 60 -6.30 -11.91 -28.10
N THR A 61 -7.38 -11.11 -28.06
CA THR A 61 -7.33 -9.74 -27.55
C THR A 61 -7.00 -9.72 -26.05
N LEU A 62 -7.55 -10.62 -25.25
CA LEU A 62 -7.28 -10.71 -23.82
C LEU A 62 -5.80 -11.06 -23.57
N ASP A 63 -5.27 -12.06 -24.25
CA ASP A 63 -3.87 -12.47 -24.15
C ASP A 63 -2.89 -11.32 -24.51
N GLU A 64 -3.22 -10.55 -25.56
CA GLU A 64 -2.46 -9.35 -25.92
C GLU A 64 -2.49 -8.30 -24.81
N LYS A 65 -3.68 -8.03 -24.23
CA LYS A 65 -3.83 -7.07 -23.13
C LYS A 65 -3.13 -7.52 -21.84
N GLU A 66 -3.15 -8.81 -21.53
CA GLU A 66 -2.40 -9.36 -20.40
C GLU A 66 -0.89 -9.17 -20.58
N ARG A 67 -0.37 -9.38 -21.79
CA ARG A 67 1.05 -9.15 -22.10
C ARG A 67 1.44 -7.67 -22.00
N GLU A 68 0.61 -6.75 -22.55
CA GLU A 68 0.82 -5.31 -22.42
C GLU A 68 0.83 -4.88 -20.96
N LEU A 69 -0.13 -5.36 -20.17
CA LEU A 69 -0.24 -5.05 -18.74
C LEU A 69 0.97 -5.57 -17.95
N ALA A 70 1.39 -6.81 -18.21
CA ALA A 70 2.56 -7.40 -17.57
C ALA A 70 3.83 -6.60 -17.89
N ALA A 71 4.03 -6.20 -19.15
CA ALA A 71 5.16 -5.37 -19.55
C ALA A 71 5.15 -3.99 -18.85
N ALA A 72 3.99 -3.32 -18.81
CA ALA A 72 3.83 -2.04 -18.12
C ALA A 72 4.09 -2.17 -16.61
N TYR A 73 3.60 -3.25 -15.99
CA TYR A 73 3.82 -3.54 -14.58
C TYR A 73 5.32 -3.72 -14.26
N HIS A 74 6.06 -4.44 -15.09
CA HIS A 74 7.50 -4.62 -14.91
C HIS A 74 8.26 -3.29 -14.95
N ILE A 75 7.96 -2.42 -15.93
CA ILE A 75 8.60 -1.10 -16.03
C ILE A 75 8.35 -0.27 -14.76
N ILE A 76 7.10 -0.20 -14.31
CA ILE A 76 6.74 0.57 -13.10
C ILE A 76 7.44 -0.01 -11.86
N ARG A 77 7.51 -1.32 -11.74
CA ARG A 77 8.17 -1.99 -10.63
C ARG A 77 9.68 -1.71 -10.62
N ASP A 78 10.34 -1.79 -11.75
CA ASP A 78 11.78 -1.49 -11.88
C ASP A 78 12.07 -0.03 -11.46
N ASP A 79 11.24 0.93 -11.89
CA ASP A 79 11.35 2.34 -11.49
C ASP A 79 11.16 2.51 -9.97
N LEU A 80 10.21 1.78 -9.36
CA LEU A 80 9.97 1.81 -7.92
C LEU A 80 11.13 1.17 -7.13
N GLU A 81 11.75 0.11 -7.61
CA GLU A 81 12.95 -0.50 -7.01
C GLU A 81 14.12 0.49 -7.00
N VAL A 82 14.31 1.25 -8.08
CA VAL A 82 15.30 2.33 -8.13
C VAL A 82 14.97 3.42 -7.12
N ALA A 83 13.71 3.87 -7.06
CA ALA A 83 13.26 4.87 -6.09
C ALA A 83 13.48 4.41 -4.63
N GLN A 84 13.21 3.14 -4.33
CA GLN A 84 13.49 2.52 -3.03
C GLN A 84 14.98 2.57 -2.68
N SER A 85 15.84 2.27 -3.65
CA SER A 85 17.28 2.34 -3.46
C SER A 85 17.73 3.76 -3.10
N VAL A 86 17.20 4.77 -3.80
CA VAL A 86 17.48 6.18 -3.51
C VAL A 86 16.95 6.57 -2.12
N GLN A 87 15.72 6.19 -1.78
CA GLN A 87 15.15 6.46 -0.46
C GLN A 87 15.95 5.82 0.66
N SER A 88 16.36 4.56 0.49
CA SER A 88 17.18 3.83 1.45
C SER A 88 18.55 4.50 1.67
N ALA A 89 19.10 5.13 0.63
CA ALA A 89 20.34 5.90 0.74
C ALA A 89 20.18 7.23 1.50
N LEU A 90 18.94 7.75 1.58
CA LEU A 90 18.60 8.92 2.36
C LEU A 90 18.42 8.61 3.86
N LEU A 91 18.06 7.38 4.21
CA LEU A 91 17.95 6.97 5.61
C LEU A 91 19.35 6.91 6.26
N PRO A 92 19.44 7.16 7.56
CA PRO A 92 20.72 7.14 8.24
C PRO A 92 21.38 5.77 8.15
N ARG A 93 22.65 5.75 7.77
CA ARG A 93 23.44 4.51 7.73
C ARG A 93 23.83 4.14 9.15
N MET A 94 23.60 2.86 9.47
CA MET A 94 23.79 2.27 10.81
C MET A 94 24.93 2.88 11.66
N PHE A 95 24.65 3.34 12.71
CA PHE A 95 24.79 3.33 14.19
C PHE A 95 26.17 2.98 14.77
N ALA A 96 27.19 2.69 13.98
CA ALA A 96 28.51 2.31 14.50
C ALA A 96 29.24 3.43 15.27
N THR A 97 28.66 4.63 15.38
CA THR A 97 29.33 5.80 15.94
C THR A 97 28.43 6.73 16.77
N MET A 98 27.29 6.26 17.25
CA MET A 98 26.68 7.01 18.37
C MET A 98 27.56 6.79 19.60
N ALA A 99 27.80 7.90 20.31
CA ALA A 99 28.74 7.93 21.43
C ALA A 99 28.51 6.79 22.43
N SER A 100 29.51 6.50 23.22
CA SER A 100 29.48 5.52 24.31
C SER A 100 28.33 5.66 25.32
N GLU A 101 27.49 6.67 25.15
CA GLU A 101 26.43 7.10 26.08
C GLU A 101 25.02 6.73 25.62
N LEU A 102 24.78 6.52 24.30
CA LEU A 102 23.46 6.18 23.75
C LEU A 102 23.54 4.93 22.88
N GLU A 103 22.78 3.92 23.24
CA GLU A 103 22.55 2.73 22.40
C GLU A 103 21.26 2.97 21.61
N LEU A 104 21.31 2.76 20.27
CA LEU A 104 20.17 2.99 19.40
C LEU A 104 19.85 1.73 18.61
N GLY A 105 18.59 1.26 18.73
CA GLY A 105 18.02 0.22 17.91
C GLY A 105 16.97 0.79 16.98
N VAL A 106 16.93 0.32 15.73
CA VAL A 106 15.91 0.73 14.75
C VAL A 106 15.28 -0.48 14.08
N TYR A 107 13.98 -0.46 14.02
CA TYR A 107 13.19 -1.35 13.16
C TYR A 107 12.41 -0.50 12.17
N HIS A 108 12.68 -0.67 10.88
CA HIS A 108 11.98 0.03 9.81
C HIS A 108 11.55 -0.97 8.74
N LYS A 109 10.26 -1.01 8.46
CA LYS A 109 9.67 -1.86 7.42
C LYS A 109 8.58 -1.10 6.69
N GLN A 110 8.77 -0.89 5.41
CA GLN A 110 7.77 -0.27 4.53
C GLN A 110 6.76 -1.31 4.03
N LEU A 111 5.52 -0.89 3.81
CA LEU A 111 4.45 -1.73 3.25
C LEU A 111 4.54 -1.83 1.72
N THR A 112 5.10 -0.82 1.08
CA THR A 112 5.33 -0.73 -0.37
C THR A 112 6.81 -0.48 -0.64
N GLU A 113 7.22 -0.44 -1.90
CA GLU A 113 8.60 -0.22 -2.31
C GLU A 113 9.18 1.09 -1.76
N VAL A 114 8.35 2.16 -1.68
CA VAL A 114 8.70 3.45 -1.10
C VAL A 114 7.60 3.93 -0.15
N GLY A 115 7.95 4.63 0.91
CA GLY A 115 7.02 5.02 1.96
C GLY A 115 7.18 6.44 2.48
N GLY A 116 6.22 6.86 3.34
CA GLY A 116 6.21 8.14 4.02
C GLY A 116 6.96 8.13 5.35
N ASP A 117 7.03 6.99 6.01
CA ASP A 117 7.70 6.87 7.31
C ASP A 117 9.17 7.22 7.19
N TYR A 118 9.60 8.08 8.09
CA TYR A 118 10.95 8.61 8.10
C TYR A 118 11.47 8.72 9.53
N PHE A 119 12.69 8.28 9.72
CA PHE A 119 13.45 8.53 10.94
C PHE A 119 14.84 9.03 10.60
N ASP A 120 15.38 9.83 11.49
CA ASP A 120 16.75 10.29 11.37
C ASP A 120 17.36 10.59 12.74
N TYR A 121 18.66 10.64 12.75
CA TYR A 121 19.42 11.19 13.86
C TYR A 121 20.33 12.31 13.34
N PHE A 122 20.51 13.30 14.17
CA PHE A 122 21.23 14.50 13.81
C PHE A 122 22.22 14.86 14.91
N ARG A 123 23.13 15.75 14.55
CA ARG A 123 23.92 16.55 15.51
C ARG A 123 23.46 17.98 15.42
N THR A 124 23.23 18.59 16.57
CA THR A 124 22.92 20.02 16.67
C THR A 124 24.22 20.85 16.55
N ALA A 125 24.09 22.18 16.52
CA ALA A 125 25.22 23.08 16.42
C ALA A 125 26.24 22.89 17.56
N SER A 126 25.79 22.52 18.78
CA SER A 126 26.65 22.20 19.93
C SER A 126 27.05 20.71 20.03
N ASP A 127 26.92 19.98 18.95
CA ASP A 127 27.26 18.54 18.87
C ASP A 127 26.39 17.62 19.76
N ARG A 128 25.18 18.05 20.14
CA ARG A 128 24.23 17.24 20.88
C ARG A 128 23.49 16.28 19.92
N TYR A 129 23.05 15.16 20.44
CA TYR A 129 22.24 14.22 19.68
C TYR A 129 20.79 14.70 19.57
N ALA A 130 20.21 14.52 18.39
CA ALA A 130 18.80 14.67 18.14
C ALA A 130 18.28 13.47 17.33
N ILE A 131 17.06 13.05 17.64
CA ILE A 131 16.38 11.95 16.93
C ILE A 131 15.01 12.44 16.50
N GLY A 132 14.62 12.15 15.25
CA GLY A 132 13.31 12.44 14.73
C GLY A 132 12.64 11.20 14.13
N VAL A 133 11.35 11.04 14.41
CA VAL A 133 10.47 10.06 13.78
C VAL A 133 9.26 10.78 13.23
N PHE A 134 8.98 10.58 11.97
CA PHE A 134 7.96 11.30 11.22
C PHE A 134 7.16 10.32 10.38
N ASP A 135 5.87 10.53 10.28
CA ASP A 135 5.00 9.83 9.36
C ASP A 135 4.31 10.84 8.45
N ILE A 136 4.58 10.73 7.16
CA ILE A 136 4.02 11.60 6.12
C ILE A 136 2.72 11.01 5.61
N SER A 137 1.65 11.80 5.67
CA SER A 137 0.30 11.40 5.28
C SER A 137 0.24 10.69 3.92
N GLY A 138 -0.38 9.48 3.91
CA GLY A 138 -0.52 8.63 2.73
C GLY A 138 0.75 7.82 2.44
N HIS A 139 0.80 7.16 1.29
CA HIS A 139 1.86 6.19 0.97
C HIS A 139 2.41 6.38 -0.44
N GLY A 140 3.46 5.64 -0.76
CA GLY A 140 4.06 5.57 -2.08
C GLY A 140 4.94 6.78 -2.43
N VAL A 141 5.19 6.96 -3.72
CA VAL A 141 6.18 7.91 -4.26
C VAL A 141 5.97 9.34 -3.78
N SER A 142 4.72 9.80 -3.70
CA SER A 142 4.44 11.18 -3.29
C SER A 142 4.86 11.46 -1.84
N SER A 143 4.64 10.51 -0.93
CA SER A 143 5.07 10.63 0.47
C SER A 143 6.59 10.48 0.60
N ALA A 144 7.21 9.60 -0.18
CA ALA A 144 8.65 9.44 -0.23
C ALA A 144 9.38 10.72 -0.70
N LEU A 145 8.83 11.44 -1.68
CA LEU A 145 9.38 12.73 -2.13
C LEU A 145 9.26 13.82 -1.04
N VAL A 146 8.12 13.88 -0.33
CA VAL A 146 7.94 14.78 0.81
C VAL A 146 8.91 14.43 1.93
N MET A 147 9.14 13.15 2.21
CA MET A 147 10.14 12.69 3.16
C MET A 147 11.53 13.25 2.82
N ALA A 148 11.97 13.07 1.58
CA ALA A 148 13.28 13.57 1.13
C ALA A 148 13.39 15.10 1.26
N TYR A 149 12.32 15.82 0.96
CA TYR A 149 12.26 17.27 1.15
C TYR A 149 12.35 17.66 2.63
N LEU A 150 11.57 17.05 3.52
CA LEU A 150 11.61 17.33 4.95
C LEU A 150 12.99 17.00 5.55
N LYS A 151 13.60 15.88 5.16
CA LYS A 151 14.98 15.55 5.56
C LYS A 151 15.95 16.67 5.22
N ALA A 152 15.90 17.21 4.01
CA ALA A 152 16.77 18.29 3.60
C ALA A 152 16.55 19.56 4.46
N GLN A 153 15.30 19.86 4.85
CA GLN A 153 14.99 20.98 5.72
C GLN A 153 15.57 20.77 7.13
N PHE A 154 15.40 19.60 7.73
CA PHE A 154 16.01 19.27 9.01
C PHE A 154 17.54 19.36 8.95
N MET A 155 18.19 18.74 7.99
CA MET A 155 19.64 18.82 7.82
C MET A 155 20.16 20.27 7.74
N THR A 156 19.40 21.16 7.07
CA THR A 156 19.78 22.56 6.91
C THR A 156 19.77 23.33 8.23
N ILE A 157 18.82 23.05 9.12
CA ILE A 157 18.63 23.83 10.34
C ILE A 157 19.39 23.28 11.54
N MET A 158 19.70 21.98 11.56
CA MET A 158 20.38 21.32 12.66
C MET A 158 21.75 21.93 12.99
N GLU A 159 22.43 22.52 12.01
CA GLU A 159 23.71 23.19 12.20
C GLU A 159 23.57 24.58 12.88
N ARG A 160 22.34 25.07 13.10
CA ARG A 160 22.08 26.45 13.52
C ARG A 160 21.26 26.59 14.78
N LEU A 161 20.42 25.60 15.09
CA LEU A 161 19.51 25.65 16.24
C LEU A 161 19.73 24.42 17.13
N GLU A 162 19.41 24.64 18.42
CA GLU A 162 19.59 23.65 19.49
C GLU A 162 18.24 23.19 20.07
N ASN A 163 17.31 24.14 20.20
CA ASN A 163 16.03 23.88 20.85
C ASN A 163 15.10 23.09 19.89
N PRO A 164 14.54 21.96 20.30
CA PRO A 164 13.72 21.11 19.44
C PRO A 164 12.45 21.82 18.95
N ALA A 165 11.85 22.71 19.76
CA ALA A 165 10.65 23.44 19.32
C ALA A 165 11.01 24.47 18.23
N GLU A 166 12.13 25.19 18.37
CA GLU A 166 12.60 26.14 17.36
C GLU A 166 12.99 25.43 16.05
N ILE A 167 13.63 24.26 16.13
CA ILE A 167 13.99 23.42 14.97
C ILE A 167 12.72 23.01 14.22
N VAL A 168 11.76 22.41 14.92
CA VAL A 168 10.51 21.93 14.31
C VAL A 168 9.68 23.09 13.76
N GLU A 169 9.62 24.22 14.47
CA GLU A 169 8.93 25.42 14.00
C GLU A 169 9.55 25.99 12.74
N TRP A 170 10.88 26.04 12.67
CA TRP A 170 11.58 26.49 11.47
C TRP A 170 11.28 25.58 10.27
N VAL A 171 11.38 24.26 10.45
CA VAL A 171 11.06 23.26 9.40
C VAL A 171 9.61 23.40 8.95
N ASN A 172 8.68 23.53 9.90
CA ASN A 172 7.26 23.71 9.58
C ASN A 172 7.04 24.97 8.74
N ARG A 173 7.64 26.10 9.14
CA ARG A 173 7.53 27.37 8.41
C ARG A 173 8.12 27.29 7.02
N ALA A 174 9.30 26.69 6.88
CA ALA A 174 9.98 26.53 5.60
C ALA A 174 9.22 25.59 4.64
N SER A 175 8.50 24.63 5.19
CA SER A 175 7.81 23.58 4.41
C SER A 175 6.31 23.84 4.23
N TYR A 176 5.73 24.80 4.93
CA TYR A 176 4.27 24.95 5.06
C TYR A 176 3.55 25.12 3.72
N GLU A 177 4.00 26.04 2.87
CA GLU A 177 3.34 26.30 1.59
C GLU A 177 3.47 25.11 0.65
N PHE A 178 4.65 24.48 0.60
CA PHE A 178 4.86 23.26 -0.17
C PHE A 178 3.93 22.12 0.29
N LEU A 179 3.88 21.83 1.59
CA LEU A 179 3.03 20.77 2.13
C LEU A 179 1.55 21.03 1.85
N ARG A 180 1.09 22.27 1.92
CA ARG A 180 -0.27 22.67 1.57
C ARG A 180 -0.57 22.43 0.09
N GLU A 181 0.35 22.84 -0.80
CA GLU A 181 0.19 22.71 -2.25
C GLU A 181 0.06 21.23 -2.63
N VAL A 182 0.90 20.35 -2.09
CA VAL A 182 0.86 18.92 -2.35
C VAL A 182 -0.19 18.18 -1.50
N ARG A 183 -0.93 18.88 -0.64
CA ARG A 183 -1.95 18.34 0.28
C ARG A 183 -1.41 17.21 1.17
N LYS A 184 -0.22 17.42 1.72
CA LYS A 184 0.44 16.50 2.62
C LYS A 184 0.69 17.17 3.97
N TYR A 185 0.78 16.37 4.99
CA TYR A 185 1.20 16.74 6.34
C TYR A 185 2.04 15.62 6.91
N ALA A 186 2.74 15.87 8.00
CA ALA A 186 3.49 14.82 8.69
C ALA A 186 3.29 14.90 10.20
N THR A 187 3.25 13.75 10.84
CA THR A 187 3.46 13.70 12.30
C THR A 187 4.89 14.12 12.59
N VAL A 188 5.13 14.60 13.80
CA VAL A 188 6.47 14.93 14.26
C VAL A 188 6.68 14.41 15.68
N ASN A 189 7.72 13.63 15.84
CA ASN A 189 8.21 13.21 17.14
C ASN A 189 9.72 13.45 17.12
N PHE A 190 10.13 14.58 17.71
CA PHE A 190 11.50 15.08 17.63
C PHE A 190 12.05 15.30 19.02
N VAL A 191 13.20 14.73 19.30
CA VAL A 191 13.85 14.78 20.62
C VAL A 191 15.29 15.25 20.50
N THR A 192 15.76 15.96 21.52
CA THR A 192 17.17 16.29 21.73
C THR A 192 17.59 15.90 23.15
N PHE A 193 18.86 15.60 23.32
CA PHE A 193 19.44 15.19 24.61
C PHE A 193 20.40 16.26 25.11
N GLU A 194 20.20 16.70 26.36
CA GLU A 194 21.08 17.63 27.04
C GLU A 194 21.39 17.10 28.43
N GLU A 195 22.63 16.66 28.64
CA GLU A 195 23.07 16.06 29.93
C GLU A 195 22.13 14.90 30.35
N SER A 196 21.37 15.08 31.42
CA SER A 196 20.40 14.13 31.95
C SER A 196 18.95 14.52 31.66
N THR A 197 18.72 15.26 30.58
CA THR A 197 17.40 15.76 30.20
C THR A 197 17.09 15.42 28.73
N LEU A 198 15.93 14.86 28.51
CA LEU A 198 15.30 14.68 27.22
C LEU A 198 14.38 15.87 26.96
N HIS A 199 14.60 16.57 25.88
CA HIS A 199 13.72 17.62 25.38
C HIS A 199 12.95 17.09 24.19
N TYR A 200 11.62 17.23 24.14
CA TYR A 200 10.86 16.68 23.02
C TYR A 200 9.74 17.58 22.53
N VAL A 201 9.42 17.42 21.25
CA VAL A 201 8.26 17.98 20.56
C VAL A 201 7.47 16.82 19.95
N CYS A 202 6.21 16.66 20.38
CA CYS A 202 5.33 15.62 19.83
C CYS A 202 4.08 16.25 19.21
N GLY A 203 3.94 16.11 17.91
CA GLY A 203 2.78 16.52 17.10
C GLY A 203 2.21 15.33 16.33
N GLY A 204 1.33 14.56 16.98
CA GLY A 204 0.68 13.37 16.39
C GLY A 204 1.48 12.09 16.38
N GLY A 205 2.80 12.14 16.61
CA GLY A 205 3.65 10.95 16.75
C GLY A 205 3.41 10.19 18.06
N TYR A 206 4.16 9.12 18.24
CA TYR A 206 4.09 8.29 19.46
C TYR A 206 5.47 8.19 20.11
N GLY A 207 5.54 8.42 21.40
CA GLY A 207 6.75 8.31 22.20
C GLY A 207 6.44 7.76 23.59
N LEU A 208 7.30 6.89 24.07
CA LEU A 208 7.26 6.30 25.40
C LEU A 208 8.66 6.35 25.99
N LEU A 209 8.80 6.93 27.17
CA LEU A 209 9.99 6.82 27.99
C LEU A 209 9.69 5.84 29.13
N LEU A 210 10.44 4.78 29.19
CA LEU A 210 10.42 3.77 30.25
C LEU A 210 11.65 3.98 31.13
N GLY A 211 11.43 4.49 32.34
CA GLY A 211 12.50 4.73 33.31
C GLY A 211 13.09 3.44 33.86
N ALA A 212 14.35 3.45 34.22
CA ALA A 212 15.02 2.33 34.89
C ALA A 212 14.34 1.94 36.22
N ASP A 213 13.57 2.85 36.81
CA ASP A 213 12.74 2.63 38.01
C ASP A 213 11.37 1.99 37.71
N GLY A 214 11.07 1.75 36.41
CA GLY A 214 9.82 1.19 35.94
C GLY A 214 8.69 2.21 35.75
N GLN A 215 8.95 3.50 35.87
CA GLN A 215 7.98 4.54 35.53
C GLN A 215 7.82 4.69 34.03
N GLU A 216 6.59 4.88 33.57
CA GLU A 216 6.27 5.09 32.15
C GLU A 216 5.79 6.53 31.93
N HIS A 217 6.38 7.19 30.94
CA HIS A 217 5.98 8.51 30.48
C HIS A 217 5.62 8.45 29.00
N ILE A 218 4.32 8.52 28.70
CA ILE A 218 3.84 8.62 27.30
C ILE A 218 3.92 10.07 26.87
N PHE A 219 4.47 10.33 25.70
CA PHE A 219 4.61 11.68 25.16
C PHE A 219 3.24 12.33 24.92
N GLU A 220 3.06 13.51 25.48
CA GLU A 220 1.84 14.29 25.28
C GLU A 220 1.80 14.91 23.88
N LYS A 221 0.73 14.65 23.13
CA LYS A 221 0.52 15.16 21.76
C LYS A 221 -0.01 16.61 21.78
N LYS A 222 0.76 17.54 22.35
CA LYS A 222 0.36 18.96 22.51
C LYS A 222 0.49 19.76 21.23
N ASN A 223 1.27 19.28 20.26
CA ASN A 223 1.59 20.03 19.07
C ASN A 223 0.76 19.58 17.87
N HIS A 224 0.68 20.42 16.86
CA HIS A 224 0.08 20.12 15.59
C HIS A 224 1.06 19.40 14.66
N PHE A 225 0.55 18.76 13.62
CA PHE A 225 1.35 18.13 12.56
C PHE A 225 2.07 19.20 11.72
N LEU A 226 3.20 18.85 11.15
CA LEU A 226 3.88 19.65 10.14
C LEU A 226 2.96 19.88 8.93
N GLY A 227 2.90 21.10 8.44
CA GLY A 227 2.08 21.48 7.28
C GLY A 227 0.62 21.81 7.56
N LEU A 228 0.10 21.58 8.77
CA LEU A 228 -1.31 21.87 9.07
C LEU A 228 -1.56 23.29 9.61
N ARG A 229 -0.65 23.83 10.39
CA ARG A 229 -0.80 25.15 11.03
C ARG A 229 0.54 25.87 11.15
N GLN A 230 0.53 27.19 11.10
CA GLN A 230 1.69 28.04 11.42
C GLN A 230 1.51 28.63 12.82
N LYS A 231 1.77 27.80 13.83
CA LYS A 231 1.76 28.19 15.23
C LYS A 231 3.07 27.74 15.88
N PRO A 232 3.52 28.40 16.99
CA PRO A 232 4.66 27.91 17.74
C PRO A 232 4.48 26.47 18.20
N TYR A 233 5.59 25.75 18.28
CA TYR A 233 5.66 24.43 18.88
C TYR A 233 6.04 24.54 20.35
N LEU A 234 5.50 23.66 21.15
CA LEU A 234 5.78 23.57 22.58
C LEU A 234 6.76 22.42 22.83
N GLU A 235 7.81 22.73 23.54
CA GLU A 235 8.77 21.77 24.06
C GLU A 235 8.30 21.23 25.41
N GLU A 236 8.51 19.95 25.63
CA GLU A 236 8.38 19.27 26.91
C GLU A 236 9.73 18.70 27.32
N GLN A 237 9.94 18.54 28.62
CA GLN A 237 11.19 18.02 29.18
C GLN A 237 10.92 16.87 30.12
N LEU A 238 11.76 15.83 30.06
CA LEU A 238 11.75 14.70 30.96
C LEU A 238 13.19 14.39 31.43
N PRO A 239 13.37 13.94 32.67
CA PRO A 239 14.62 13.33 33.07
C PRO A 239 14.96 12.15 32.16
N PHE A 240 16.24 12.00 31.80
CA PHE A 240 16.73 10.88 31.00
C PHE A 240 18.09 10.44 31.55
N VAL A 241 18.12 9.28 32.17
CA VAL A 241 19.32 8.78 32.87
C VAL A 241 19.74 7.40 32.36
N VAL A 242 20.90 6.97 32.77
CA VAL A 242 21.43 5.66 32.38
C VAL A 242 20.48 4.54 32.82
N GLY A 243 20.09 3.70 31.89
CA GLY A 243 19.17 2.60 32.08
C GLY A 243 17.72 2.89 31.64
N ASP A 244 17.42 4.15 31.30
CA ASP A 244 16.13 4.48 30.70
C ASP A 244 16.05 4.03 29.25
N LEU A 245 14.83 3.68 28.78
CA LEU A 245 14.55 3.29 27.41
C LEU A 245 13.55 4.26 26.78
N LEU A 246 13.99 4.95 25.73
CA LEU A 246 13.11 5.78 24.90
C LEU A 246 12.66 4.98 23.68
N VAL A 247 11.36 4.92 23.44
CA VAL A 247 10.75 4.28 22.26
C VAL A 247 9.97 5.34 21.47
N LEU A 248 10.38 5.59 20.23
CA LEU A 248 9.66 6.45 19.29
C LEU A 248 9.12 5.58 18.15
N TYR A 249 7.85 5.75 17.78
CA TYR A 249 7.23 4.89 16.77
C TYR A 249 6.14 5.61 15.99
N THR A 250 5.80 5.08 14.81
CA THR A 250 4.70 5.52 13.95
C THR A 250 3.44 4.70 14.21
N ASP A 251 2.32 5.09 13.64
CA ASP A 251 1.03 4.40 13.79
C ASP A 251 1.03 2.96 13.26
N GLY A 252 1.91 2.64 12.30
CA GLY A 252 2.06 1.28 11.80
C GLY A 252 2.33 0.23 12.87
N MET A 253 2.85 0.62 14.05
CA MET A 253 3.02 -0.29 15.18
C MET A 253 1.69 -0.57 15.90
N VAL A 254 0.84 0.44 16.07
CA VAL A 254 -0.42 0.33 16.82
C VAL A 254 -1.58 -0.13 15.93
N GLU A 255 -1.52 0.13 14.63
CA GLU A 255 -2.47 -0.33 13.62
C GLU A 255 -2.15 -1.75 13.10
N ALA A 256 -1.00 -2.31 13.49
CA ALA A 256 -0.69 -3.70 13.18
C ALA A 256 -1.75 -4.64 13.77
N GLN A 257 -2.23 -5.57 12.95
CA GLN A 257 -3.29 -6.52 13.35
C GLN A 257 -2.71 -7.86 13.73
N ASN A 258 -3.31 -8.48 14.73
CA ASN A 258 -3.06 -9.88 15.05
C ASN A 258 -3.74 -10.81 14.02
N LEU A 259 -3.55 -12.12 14.14
CA LEU A 259 -4.15 -13.13 13.25
C LEU A 259 -5.70 -13.12 13.26
N GLU A 260 -6.32 -12.49 14.23
CA GLU A 260 -7.77 -12.34 14.37
C GLU A 260 -8.28 -11.01 13.79
N GLY A 261 -7.39 -10.16 13.23
CA GLY A 261 -7.72 -8.85 12.67
C GLY A 261 -7.95 -7.76 13.73
N LYS A 262 -7.48 -7.96 14.96
CA LYS A 262 -7.55 -6.97 16.03
C LYS A 262 -6.25 -6.18 16.10
N ASP A 263 -6.35 -4.86 16.13
CA ASP A 263 -5.21 -3.95 16.25
C ASP A 263 -4.47 -4.14 17.58
N TYR A 264 -3.13 -4.03 17.55
CA TYR A 264 -2.31 -3.85 18.73
C TYR A 264 -2.47 -2.40 19.18
N SER A 265 -3.54 -2.06 19.85
CA SER A 265 -3.72 -0.70 20.37
C SER A 265 -2.69 -0.39 21.44
N VAL A 266 -2.36 0.91 21.61
CA VAL A 266 -1.69 1.40 22.83
C VAL A 266 -2.64 1.09 24.00
N ALA A 267 -2.21 0.25 24.93
CA ALA A 267 -3.00 -0.11 26.11
C ALA A 267 -3.18 1.08 27.03
#